data_3d9c08c017826b6ec15d57b595e2b01e
#
_entry.id   3d9c08c017826b6ec15d57b595e2b01e
#
_cell.length_a   1.000
_cell.length_b   1.000
_cell.length_c   1.000
_cell.angle_alpha   90.00
_cell.angle_beta   90.00
_cell.angle_gamma   90.00
#
_symmetry.space_group_name_H-M   'P 1'
#
loop_
_entity.id
_entity.type
_entity.pdbx_description
1 polymer ?
#
loop_
_entity_poly.entity_id
_entity_poly.type
_entity_poly.pdbx_seq_one_letter_code
_entity_poly.pdbx_strand_id
1 'polypeptide(L)'
;GEFVIGGGSDPYPLYNTRATLDQRESLASAVQELFPFLSQARLMRQWAGTTDMTPDYSPIMGLSPVQNYYLDAGWGTWGFKATPICGKTMAELVATGSPPDIIKPFELERFYRFEQINEAGATAASH
;
A
#
# COMPACT_ATOMS: atom_id res chain seq x y z
N GLY A 1 5.23 21.50 20.84
CA GLY A 1 4.83 20.91 19.56
C GLY A 1 4.40 19.46 19.72
N GLU A 2 3.81 18.89 18.69
CA GLU A 2 3.41 17.50 18.62
C GLU A 2 4.29 16.77 17.60
N PHE A 3 4.58 15.51 17.87
CA PHE A 3 5.25 14.63 16.93
C PHE A 3 4.25 13.59 16.40
N VAL A 4 4.27 13.35 15.10
CA VAL A 4 3.56 12.24 14.47
C VAL A 4 4.62 11.23 14.03
N ILE A 5 4.46 10.01 14.51
CA ILE A 5 5.37 8.91 14.26
C ILE A 5 4.59 7.81 13.58
N GLY A 6 5.11 7.24 12.52
CA GLY A 6 4.44 6.15 11.80
C GLY A 6 5.43 5.20 11.18
N GLY A 7 5.02 3.97 11.05
CA GLY A 7 5.77 2.90 10.42
C GLY A 7 5.27 1.52 10.84
N GLY A 8 5.69 0.53 10.08
CA GLY A 8 5.31 -0.85 10.31
C GLY A 8 3.87 -1.19 9.95
N SER A 9 3.58 -2.47 9.95
CA SER A 9 2.24 -3.04 9.72
C SER A 9 2.08 -4.29 10.55
N ASP A 10 0.86 -4.60 10.95
CA ASP A 10 0.56 -5.91 11.54
C ASP A 10 0.65 -6.99 10.44
N PRO A 11 1.30 -8.13 10.69
CA PRO A 11 1.60 -9.14 9.66
C PRO A 11 0.42 -10.05 9.31
N TYR A 12 -0.77 -9.76 9.79
CA TYR A 12 -1.97 -10.56 9.59
C TYR A 12 -3.14 -9.70 9.12
N PRO A 13 -4.09 -10.27 8.35
CA PRO A 13 -5.23 -9.52 7.85
C PRO A 13 -6.15 -9.10 8.99
N LEU A 14 -6.38 -7.81 9.11
CA LEU A 14 -7.29 -7.20 10.07
C LEU A 14 -8.29 -6.29 9.35
N TYR A 15 -9.55 -6.39 9.76
CA TYR A 15 -10.61 -5.47 9.29
C TYR A 15 -10.82 -4.28 10.20
N ASN A 16 -10.13 -4.22 11.34
CA ASN A 16 -10.25 -3.08 12.23
C ASN A 16 -9.12 -2.07 11.95
N THR A 17 -9.42 -0.81 12.19
CA THR A 17 -8.48 0.32 12.01
C THR A 17 -7.78 0.72 13.32
N ARG A 18 -7.73 -0.18 14.28
CA ARG A 18 -7.01 0.04 15.54
C ARG A 18 -5.63 -0.59 15.44
N ALA A 19 -4.61 0.19 15.71
CA ALA A 19 -3.27 -0.34 15.83
C ALA A 19 -3.14 -1.24 17.07
N THR A 20 -2.35 -2.29 16.95
CA THR A 20 -2.07 -3.22 18.05
C THR A 20 -1.12 -2.63 19.09
N LEU A 21 -1.08 -3.25 20.27
CA LEU A 21 -0.15 -2.89 21.31
C LEU A 21 1.30 -3.19 20.87
N ASP A 22 1.51 -4.33 20.22
CA ASP A 22 2.82 -4.79 19.76
C ASP A 22 3.44 -3.78 18.78
N GLN A 23 2.65 -3.31 17.80
CA GLN A 23 3.08 -2.29 16.86
C GLN A 23 3.42 -0.97 17.55
N ARG A 24 2.64 -0.59 18.54
CA ARG A 24 2.92 0.62 19.31
C ARG A 24 4.23 0.53 20.08
N GLU A 25 4.46 -0.59 20.75
CA GLU A 25 5.69 -0.81 21.55
C GLU A 25 6.92 -0.88 20.65
N SER A 26 6.82 -1.62 19.54
CA SER A 26 7.89 -1.71 18.55
C SER A 26 8.26 -0.34 17.98
N LEU A 27 7.26 0.42 17.54
CA LEU A 27 7.47 1.75 16.96
C LEU A 27 8.02 2.73 18.02
N ALA A 28 7.49 2.71 19.23
CA ALA A 28 7.97 3.58 20.32
C ALA A 28 9.43 3.27 20.69
N SER A 29 9.81 2.00 20.72
CA SER A 29 11.18 1.58 21.01
C SER A 29 12.15 2.05 19.92
N ALA A 30 11.81 1.81 18.64
CA ALA A 30 12.63 2.23 17.51
C ALA A 30 12.80 3.77 17.46
N VAL A 31 11.73 4.50 17.77
CA VAL A 31 11.78 5.97 17.78
C VAL A 31 12.63 6.50 18.94
N GLN A 32 12.57 5.90 20.12
CA GLN A 32 13.40 6.31 21.25
C GLN A 32 14.88 6.01 21.01
N GLU A 33 15.18 4.93 20.30
CA GLU A 33 16.55 4.62 19.90
C GLU A 33 17.12 5.68 18.95
N LEU A 34 16.34 6.10 17.96
CA LEU A 34 16.74 7.13 17.00
C LEU A 34 16.70 8.55 17.57
N PHE A 35 15.75 8.82 18.44
CA PHE A 35 15.48 10.13 19.02
C PHE A 35 15.32 10.06 20.54
N PRO A 36 16.39 9.90 21.34
CA PRO A 36 16.33 9.68 22.78
C PRO A 36 15.54 10.73 23.56
N PHE A 37 15.49 11.97 23.07
CA PHE A 37 14.74 13.05 23.70
C PHE A 37 13.22 12.81 23.74
N LEU A 38 12.69 11.90 22.87
CA LEU A 38 11.29 11.53 22.87
C LEU A 38 10.91 10.55 23.99
N SER A 39 11.87 10.04 24.77
CA SER A 39 11.59 9.18 25.94
C SER A 39 10.69 9.84 26.99
N GLN A 40 10.68 11.17 27.04
CA GLN A 40 9.82 11.96 27.95
C GLN A 40 8.45 12.30 27.32
N ALA A 41 8.23 11.95 26.05
CA ALA A 41 6.98 12.27 25.37
C ALA A 41 5.82 11.40 25.87
N ARG A 42 4.61 11.96 25.83
CA ARG A 42 3.39 11.25 26.18
C ARG A 42 2.63 10.85 24.91
N LEU A 43 2.18 9.62 24.85
CA LEU A 43 1.29 9.17 23.80
C LEU A 43 -0.07 9.85 23.94
N MET A 44 -0.42 10.66 22.96
CA MET A 44 -1.70 11.38 22.93
C MET A 44 -2.77 10.62 22.16
N ARG A 45 -2.39 9.98 21.03
CA ARG A 45 -3.31 9.28 20.14
C ARG A 45 -2.56 8.21 19.35
N GLN A 46 -3.30 7.16 19.00
CA GLN A 46 -2.86 6.11 18.10
C GLN A 46 -4.00 5.81 17.10
N TRP A 47 -3.66 5.59 15.85
CA TRP A 47 -4.59 5.13 14.83
C TRP A 47 -3.88 4.25 13.82
N ALA A 48 -4.63 3.49 13.06
CA ALA A 48 -4.16 2.69 11.96
C ALA A 48 -5.12 2.79 10.77
N GLY A 49 -4.69 2.31 9.63
CA GLY A 49 -5.51 2.12 8.44
C GLY A 49 -5.33 0.72 7.89
N THR A 50 -6.28 0.27 7.10
CA THR A 50 -6.16 -0.96 6.33
C THR A 50 -5.46 -0.70 5.01
N THR A 51 -4.55 -1.57 4.63
CA THR A 51 -3.93 -1.58 3.30
C THR A 51 -4.47 -2.74 2.48
N ASP A 52 -4.74 -2.50 1.21
CA ASP A 52 -5.14 -3.51 0.25
C ASP A 52 -3.90 -4.12 -0.41
N MET A 53 -3.54 -5.33 0.01
CA MET A 53 -2.36 -6.02 -0.50
C MET A 53 -2.76 -7.11 -1.49
N THR A 54 -2.15 -7.07 -2.67
CA THR A 54 -2.27 -8.15 -3.66
C THR A 54 -1.28 -9.27 -3.35
N PRO A 55 -1.49 -10.49 -3.88
CA PRO A 55 -0.58 -11.61 -3.65
C PRO A 55 0.88 -11.38 -4.11
N ASP A 56 1.08 -10.53 -5.10
CA ASP A 56 2.40 -10.18 -5.63
C ASP A 56 2.87 -8.78 -5.23
N TYR A 57 2.19 -8.15 -4.27
CA TYR A 57 2.49 -6.79 -3.78
C TYR A 57 2.47 -5.70 -4.84
N SER A 58 1.95 -5.97 -6.04
CA SER A 58 1.87 -5.03 -7.14
C SER A 58 0.41 -4.67 -7.42
N PRO A 59 0.11 -3.42 -7.82
CA PRO A 59 -1.26 -2.97 -8.00
C PRO A 59 -1.99 -3.73 -9.12
N ILE A 60 -3.30 -3.62 -9.14
CA ILE A 60 -4.15 -4.05 -10.25
C ILE A 60 -4.58 -2.79 -10.98
N MET A 61 -4.20 -2.66 -12.25
CA MET A 61 -4.59 -1.54 -13.10
C MET A 61 -5.08 -2.04 -14.44
N GLY A 62 -6.24 -1.58 -14.87
CA GLY A 62 -6.72 -1.95 -16.20
C GLY A 62 -8.20 -2.26 -16.27
N LEU A 63 -8.55 -3.06 -17.27
CA LEU A 63 -9.90 -3.53 -17.48
C LEU A 63 -10.29 -4.62 -16.49
N SER A 64 -11.54 -4.69 -16.15
CA SER A 64 -12.12 -5.83 -15.44
C SER A 64 -12.91 -6.72 -16.42
N PRO A 65 -13.30 -7.93 -16.03
CA PRO A 65 -14.20 -8.78 -16.82
C PRO A 65 -15.61 -8.16 -17.02
N VAL A 66 -15.94 -7.13 -16.23
CA VAL A 66 -17.23 -6.43 -16.33
C VAL A 66 -17.09 -5.24 -17.26
N GLN A 67 -17.97 -5.14 -18.26
CA GLN A 67 -17.96 -4.05 -19.22
C GLN A 67 -18.05 -2.68 -18.53
N ASN A 68 -17.20 -1.74 -18.95
CA ASN A 68 -17.11 -0.38 -18.41
C ASN A 68 -16.74 -0.29 -16.92
N TYR A 69 -16.19 -1.35 -16.35
CA TYR A 69 -15.66 -1.36 -15.00
C TYR A 69 -14.14 -1.49 -15.04
N TYR A 70 -13.47 -0.44 -14.63
CA TYR A 70 -12.01 -0.33 -14.61
C TYR A 70 -11.48 -0.52 -13.19
N LEU A 71 -10.29 -1.08 -13.07
CA LEU A 71 -9.64 -1.33 -11.79
C LEU A 71 -8.42 -0.44 -11.64
N ASP A 72 -8.27 0.14 -10.46
CA ASP A 72 -7.07 0.81 -9.98
C ASP A 72 -7.03 0.59 -8.45
N ALA A 73 -6.43 -0.51 -8.03
CA ALA A 73 -6.51 -1.01 -6.64
C ALA A 73 -5.28 -1.84 -6.26
N GLY A 74 -5.20 -2.25 -5.01
CA GLY A 74 -4.13 -3.12 -4.52
C GLY A 74 -2.79 -2.41 -4.37
N TRP A 75 -2.79 -1.13 -4.09
CA TRP A 75 -1.59 -0.30 -3.99
C TRP A 75 -0.81 -0.48 -2.70
N GLY A 76 -1.37 -1.15 -1.70
CA GLY A 76 -0.73 -1.33 -0.41
C GLY A 76 -0.28 0.00 0.19
N THR A 77 1.03 0.15 0.39
CA THR A 77 1.62 1.38 0.97
C THR A 77 2.12 2.39 -0.09
N TRP A 78 1.99 2.09 -1.39
CA TRP A 78 2.59 2.87 -2.48
C TRP A 78 1.64 3.89 -3.13
N GLY A 79 0.35 3.77 -2.89
CA GLY A 79 -0.70 4.48 -3.63
C GLY A 79 -0.55 5.99 -3.67
N PHE A 80 -0.18 6.62 -2.55
CA PHE A 80 -0.03 8.08 -2.50
C PHE A 80 1.03 8.60 -3.48
N LYS A 81 2.18 7.95 -3.54
CA LYS A 81 3.28 8.34 -4.45
C LYS A 81 2.91 8.11 -5.91
N ALA A 82 2.16 7.06 -6.18
CA ALA A 82 1.77 6.66 -7.53
C ALA A 82 0.62 7.49 -8.11
N THR A 83 -0.17 8.18 -7.28
CA THR A 83 -1.39 8.90 -7.67
C THR A 83 -1.28 9.70 -8.98
N PRO A 84 -0.23 10.51 -9.24
CA PRO A 84 -0.18 11.30 -10.47
C PRO A 84 -0.07 10.45 -11.74
N ILE A 85 0.74 9.40 -11.72
CA ILE A 85 0.92 8.53 -12.88
C ILE A 85 -0.29 7.60 -13.08
N CYS A 86 -0.87 7.11 -11.99
CA CYS A 86 -2.08 6.29 -12.03
C CYS A 86 -3.24 7.06 -12.63
N GLY A 87 -3.50 8.27 -12.14
CA GLY A 87 -4.56 9.11 -12.67
C GLY A 87 -4.40 9.39 -14.16
N LYS A 88 -3.17 9.68 -14.60
CA LYS A 88 -2.88 9.91 -16.03
C LYS A 88 -3.13 8.66 -16.87
N THR A 89 -2.58 7.52 -16.48
CA THR A 89 -2.67 6.27 -17.27
C THR A 89 -4.07 5.68 -17.27
N MET A 90 -4.78 5.78 -16.15
CA MET A 90 -6.19 5.36 -16.09
C MET A 90 -7.09 6.28 -16.92
N ALA A 91 -6.86 7.59 -16.93
CA ALA A 91 -7.59 8.51 -17.80
C ALA A 91 -7.37 8.19 -19.29
N GLU A 92 -6.14 7.86 -19.69
CA GLU A 92 -5.81 7.43 -21.04
C GLU A 92 -6.52 6.11 -21.40
N LEU A 93 -6.49 5.12 -20.49
CA LEU A 93 -7.21 3.86 -20.68
C LEU A 93 -8.72 4.08 -20.89
N VAL A 94 -9.34 4.89 -20.01
CA VAL A 94 -10.79 5.17 -20.12
C VAL A 94 -11.14 5.90 -21.41
N ALA A 95 -10.30 6.85 -21.83
CA ALA A 95 -10.54 7.65 -23.03
C ALA A 95 -10.34 6.86 -24.34
N THR A 96 -9.37 5.94 -24.36
CA THR A 96 -8.98 5.21 -25.56
C THR A 96 -9.51 3.77 -25.63
N GLY A 97 -9.91 3.21 -24.49
CA GLY A 97 -10.25 1.80 -24.36
C GLY A 97 -9.04 0.85 -24.44
N SER A 98 -7.82 1.39 -24.49
CA SER A 98 -6.59 0.62 -24.65
C SER A 98 -5.60 0.94 -23.53
N PRO A 99 -5.08 -0.07 -22.80
CA PRO A 99 -4.16 0.18 -21.70
C PRO A 99 -2.81 0.67 -22.22
N PRO A 100 -2.29 1.79 -21.67
CA PRO A 100 -0.91 2.22 -21.91
C PRO A 100 0.11 1.13 -21.55
N ASP A 101 1.25 1.09 -22.24
CA ASP A 101 2.26 0.04 -22.03
C ASP A 101 2.75 -0.07 -20.58
N ILE A 102 2.84 1.05 -19.89
CA ILE A 102 3.30 1.11 -18.50
C ILE A 102 2.39 0.37 -17.53
N ILE A 103 1.09 0.25 -17.81
CA ILE A 103 0.14 -0.43 -16.91
C ILE A 103 -0.21 -1.85 -17.36
N LYS A 104 0.17 -2.27 -18.58
CA LYS A 104 -0.10 -3.63 -19.07
C LYS A 104 0.34 -4.75 -18.12
N PRO A 105 1.52 -4.68 -17.48
CA PRO A 105 1.93 -5.73 -16.54
C PRO A 105 1.01 -5.88 -15.32
N PHE A 106 0.25 -4.84 -14.99
CA PHE A 106 -0.60 -4.77 -13.80
C PHE A 106 -2.04 -5.22 -14.04
N GLU A 107 -2.33 -5.84 -15.16
CA GLU A 107 -3.67 -6.35 -15.47
C GLU A 107 -4.12 -7.44 -14.48
N LEU A 108 -5.43 -7.53 -14.25
CA LEU A 108 -6.02 -8.52 -13.33
C LEU A 108 -5.75 -9.96 -13.78
N GLU A 109 -5.76 -10.21 -15.10
CA GLU A 109 -5.59 -11.52 -15.72
C GLU A 109 -4.27 -12.20 -15.38
N ARG A 110 -3.24 -11.44 -14.97
CA ARG A 110 -1.95 -12.01 -14.54
C ARG A 110 -2.11 -13.04 -13.42
N PHE A 111 -3.08 -12.85 -12.51
CA PHE A 111 -3.35 -13.79 -11.43
C PHE A 111 -3.97 -15.10 -11.93
N TYR A 112 -4.81 -15.05 -12.94
CA TYR A 112 -5.40 -16.24 -13.56
C TYR A 112 -4.38 -17.02 -14.39
N ARG A 113 -3.35 -16.34 -14.91
CA ARG A 113 -2.25 -16.98 -15.66
C ARG A 113 -1.08 -17.36 -14.76
N PHE A 114 -1.15 -17.06 -13.45
CA PHE A 114 -0.04 -17.25 -12.50
C PHE A 114 1.24 -16.48 -12.86
N GLU A 115 1.10 -15.36 -13.54
CA GLU A 115 2.19 -14.45 -13.96
C GLU A 115 2.35 -13.33 -12.93
N GLN A 116 2.86 -13.67 -11.74
CA GLN A 116 3.07 -12.69 -10.68
C GLN A 116 4.26 -11.77 -10.98
N ILE A 117 4.13 -10.52 -10.61
CA ILE A 117 5.22 -9.54 -10.73
C ILE A 117 6.13 -9.71 -9.50
N ASN A 118 7.37 -10.17 -9.74
CA ASN A 118 8.36 -10.30 -8.68
C ASN A 118 9.19 -9.02 -8.56
N GLU A 119 8.73 -8.10 -7.73
CA GLU A 119 9.54 -6.92 -7.37
C GLU A 119 10.43 -7.23 -6.18
N ALA A 120 11.75 -7.11 -6.38
CA ALA A 120 12.75 -7.33 -5.32
C ALA A 120 12.60 -6.36 -4.12
N GLY A 121 11.89 -5.24 -4.31
CA GLY A 121 11.63 -4.25 -3.26
C GLY A 121 10.36 -4.49 -2.45
N ALA A 122 9.42 -5.29 -2.96
CA ALA A 122 8.14 -5.54 -2.30
C ALA A 122 8.27 -6.43 -1.06
N THR A 123 9.24 -7.31 -1.05
CA THR A 123 9.55 -8.20 0.08
C THR A 123 10.15 -7.47 1.29
N ALA A 124 10.72 -6.28 1.12
CA ALA A 124 11.28 -5.49 2.22
C ALA A 124 10.23 -4.84 3.13
N ALA A 125 8.96 -4.80 2.71
CA ALA A 125 7.86 -4.24 3.50
C ALA A 125 7.14 -5.27 4.37
N SER A 126 7.56 -6.52 4.33
CA SER A 126 6.94 -7.65 5.05
C SER A 126 7.73 -8.13 6.27
N HIS A 127 8.68 -7.31 6.77
CA HIS A 127 9.46 -7.62 7.98
C HIS A 127 9.31 -6.53 9.04
#